data_69cebdc94ef82ac6f05166912bad598c
#
_entry.id   69cebdc94ef82ac6f05166912bad598c
#
_cell.length_a   1.000
_cell.length_b   1.000
_cell.length_c   1.000
_cell.angle_alpha   90.00
_cell.angle_beta   90.00
_cell.angle_gamma   90.00
#
_symmetry.space_group_name_H-M   'P 1'
#
loop_
_entity.id
_entity.type
_entity.pdbx_description
1 polymer ?
#
loop_
_entity_poly.entity_id
_entity_poly.type
_entity_poly.pdbx_seq_one_letter_code
_entity_poly.pdbx_strand_id
1 'polypeptide(L)'
;LGKSFSGVKIRILTFRHPLEEFDNSLAVDVTGKGINSIGEISVSGPVVYTRLIAGDEKAFGGSLTWARDTNDRTTWHRTGDLGYIDVENRIWLVGRKKHRVELSNGVTLYPKQIEPILDSMFDIRTALVNGPNNSQAFIIVENNNQNWKILEDKLKHSIPTLCKLLKNNIDFSFVPFSQSFPVDSGHQAKIRREELSIWLCNK
;
A
#
# COMPACT_ATOMS: atom_id res chain seq x y z
N LEU A 1 14.42 0.20 0.38
CA LEU A 1 14.91 -1.08 -0.14
C LEU A 1 16.37 -1.02 -0.63
N GLY A 2 16.87 0.11 -1.12
CA GLY A 2 18.22 0.23 -1.68
C GLY A 2 18.22 0.28 -3.22
N LYS A 3 19.30 -0.20 -3.84
CA LYS A 3 19.48 -0.20 -5.30
C LYS A 3 19.25 -1.59 -5.90
N SER A 4 18.89 -1.67 -7.18
CA SER A 4 18.75 -2.94 -7.89
C SER A 4 20.07 -3.67 -8.06
N PHE A 5 20.03 -5.00 -8.12
CA PHE A 5 21.17 -5.81 -8.51
C PHE A 5 21.52 -5.64 -10.00
N SER A 6 22.79 -5.89 -10.35
CA SER A 6 23.23 -5.94 -11.76
C SER A 6 22.34 -6.91 -12.56
N GLY A 7 21.89 -6.47 -13.71
CA GLY A 7 21.02 -7.24 -14.61
C GLY A 7 19.53 -7.21 -14.27
N VAL A 8 19.13 -6.66 -13.12
CA VAL A 8 17.71 -6.45 -12.78
C VAL A 8 17.31 -5.02 -13.16
N LYS A 9 16.36 -4.90 -14.07
CA LYS A 9 15.73 -3.63 -14.44
C LYS A 9 14.51 -3.39 -13.57
N ILE A 10 14.27 -2.14 -13.19
CA ILE A 10 13.11 -1.73 -12.38
C ILE A 10 12.42 -0.57 -13.08
N ARG A 11 11.09 -0.63 -13.12
CA ARG A 11 10.21 0.45 -13.56
C ARG A 11 9.19 0.75 -12.48
N ILE A 12 8.75 1.99 -12.42
CA ILE A 12 7.63 2.46 -11.60
C ILE A 12 6.49 2.78 -12.55
N LEU A 13 5.42 2.01 -12.49
CA LEU A 13 4.28 2.13 -13.37
C LEU A 13 3.09 2.76 -12.65
N THR A 14 2.44 3.73 -13.28
CA THR A 14 1.17 4.31 -12.81
C THR A 14 0.12 4.21 -13.90
N PHE A 15 -1.14 4.41 -13.53
CA PHE A 15 -2.29 4.40 -14.43
C PHE A 15 -3.11 5.66 -14.17
N ARG A 16 -3.73 6.21 -15.20
CA ARG A 16 -4.56 7.43 -15.08
C ARG A 16 -5.87 7.18 -14.37
N HIS A 17 -6.40 5.95 -14.51
CA HIS A 17 -7.64 5.53 -13.91
C HIS A 17 -7.51 4.11 -13.32
N PRO A 18 -8.16 3.78 -12.18
CA PRO A 18 -8.10 2.44 -11.58
C PRO A 18 -8.49 1.30 -12.52
N LEU A 19 -9.44 1.50 -13.43
CA LEU A 19 -9.85 0.49 -14.41
C LEU A 19 -8.77 0.21 -15.46
N GLU A 20 -7.85 1.14 -15.73
CA GLU A 20 -6.73 0.95 -16.65
C GLU A 20 -5.67 0.00 -16.10
N GLU A 21 -5.68 -0.25 -14.80
CA GLU A 21 -4.74 -1.19 -14.14
C GLU A 21 -4.85 -2.62 -14.66
N PHE A 22 -5.95 -2.94 -15.32
CA PHE A 22 -6.18 -4.23 -15.98
C PHE A 22 -5.65 -4.27 -17.42
N ASP A 23 -5.22 -3.15 -17.98
CA ASP A 23 -4.60 -3.06 -19.29
C ASP A 23 -3.17 -2.50 -19.18
N ASN A 24 -2.18 -3.37 -19.33
CA ASN A 24 -0.77 -3.00 -19.25
C ASN A 24 -0.32 -2.03 -20.35
N SER A 25 -1.05 -1.93 -21.46
CA SER A 25 -0.73 -0.98 -22.55
C SER A 25 -1.00 0.47 -22.15
N LEU A 26 -1.86 0.68 -21.13
CA LEU A 26 -2.20 2.00 -20.60
C LEU A 26 -1.28 2.46 -19.45
N ALA A 27 -0.31 1.61 -19.07
CA ALA A 27 0.65 1.94 -18.02
C ALA A 27 1.57 3.09 -18.44
N VAL A 28 1.74 4.05 -17.53
CA VAL A 28 2.67 5.17 -17.71
C VAL A 28 3.92 4.93 -16.85
N ASP A 29 5.08 4.92 -17.48
CA ASP A 29 6.37 4.81 -16.80
C ASP A 29 6.73 6.15 -16.14
N VAL A 30 6.83 6.15 -14.83
CA VAL A 30 7.20 7.32 -14.01
C VAL A 30 8.54 7.14 -13.29
N THR A 31 9.35 6.18 -13.75
CA THR A 31 10.66 5.88 -13.18
C THR A 31 11.54 7.14 -13.13
N GLY A 32 12.17 7.37 -11.98
CA GLY A 32 13.09 8.51 -11.79
C GLY A 32 12.43 9.87 -11.53
N LYS A 33 11.08 9.95 -11.47
CA LYS A 33 10.38 11.21 -11.17
C LYS A 33 10.28 11.51 -9.65
N GLY A 34 10.88 10.68 -8.81
CA GLY A 34 10.98 10.87 -7.36
C GLY A 34 9.68 10.62 -6.59
N ILE A 35 9.62 11.15 -5.37
CA ILE A 35 8.53 10.90 -4.40
C ILE A 35 7.13 11.29 -4.90
N ASN A 36 7.04 12.24 -5.82
CA ASN A 36 5.75 12.68 -6.38
C ASN A 36 5.19 11.70 -7.43
N SER A 37 5.89 10.59 -7.68
CA SER A 37 5.54 9.62 -8.72
C SER A 37 5.53 8.21 -8.15
N ILE A 38 4.71 8.02 -7.10
CA ILE A 38 4.47 6.70 -6.53
C ILE A 38 3.67 5.88 -7.54
N GLY A 39 4.16 4.67 -7.82
CA GLY A 39 3.50 3.72 -8.73
C GLY A 39 3.84 2.28 -8.36
N GLU A 40 3.35 1.36 -9.16
CA GLU A 40 3.61 -0.07 -8.98
C GLU A 40 5.03 -0.42 -9.44
N ILE A 41 5.79 -1.04 -8.55
CA ILE A 41 7.14 -1.52 -8.85
C ILE A 41 7.01 -2.72 -9.79
N SER A 42 7.65 -2.62 -10.95
CA SER A 42 7.75 -3.71 -11.92
C SER A 42 9.22 -4.06 -12.15
N VAL A 43 9.51 -5.34 -12.25
CA VAL A 43 10.88 -5.86 -12.35
C VAL A 43 11.04 -6.74 -13.59
N SER A 44 12.21 -6.68 -14.20
CA SER A 44 12.62 -7.55 -15.32
C SER A 44 14.09 -7.93 -15.20
N GLY A 45 14.46 -9.08 -15.73
CA GLY A 45 15.86 -9.53 -15.73
C GLY A 45 15.96 -11.05 -15.69
N PRO A 46 17.20 -11.60 -15.80
CA PRO A 46 17.43 -13.02 -15.93
C PRO A 46 17.03 -13.83 -14.68
N VAL A 47 16.96 -13.19 -13.50
CA VAL A 47 16.54 -13.82 -12.23
C VAL A 47 15.05 -13.62 -11.94
N VAL A 48 14.35 -12.89 -12.82
CA VAL A 48 12.93 -12.63 -12.69
C VAL A 48 12.16 -13.73 -13.39
N TYR A 49 11.27 -14.37 -12.66
CA TYR A 49 10.43 -15.43 -13.19
C TYR A 49 9.51 -14.87 -14.30
N THR A 50 9.52 -15.48 -15.48
CA THR A 50 8.80 -14.97 -16.66
C THR A 50 7.62 -15.82 -17.08
N ARG A 51 7.35 -16.94 -16.39
CA ARG A 51 6.27 -17.86 -16.75
C ARG A 51 5.67 -18.52 -15.51
N LEU A 52 4.34 -18.49 -15.40
CA LEU A 52 3.62 -19.29 -14.41
C LEU A 52 3.48 -20.73 -14.94
N ILE A 53 3.59 -21.71 -14.04
CA ILE A 53 3.23 -23.10 -14.34
C ILE A 53 1.69 -23.16 -14.40
N ALA A 54 1.15 -23.90 -15.35
CA ALA A 54 -0.30 -24.05 -15.53
C ALA A 54 -0.96 -24.49 -14.20
N GLY A 55 -1.94 -23.71 -13.74
CA GLY A 55 -2.63 -23.92 -12.47
C GLY A 55 -2.38 -22.86 -11.40
N ASP A 56 -1.28 -22.10 -11.49
CA ASP A 56 -0.92 -21.08 -10.51
C ASP A 56 -1.61 -19.71 -10.76
N GLU A 57 -2.29 -19.54 -11.89
CA GLU A 57 -2.96 -18.28 -12.25
C GLU A 57 -3.96 -17.82 -11.21
N LYS A 58 -4.66 -18.74 -10.53
CA LYS A 58 -5.58 -18.44 -9.43
C LYS A 58 -4.88 -18.12 -8.11
N ALA A 59 -3.73 -18.74 -7.85
CA ALA A 59 -2.96 -18.54 -6.63
C ALA A 59 -2.33 -17.14 -6.57
N PHE A 60 -2.04 -16.53 -7.73
CA PHE A 60 -1.45 -15.18 -7.83
C PHE A 60 -2.46 -14.07 -8.08
N GLY A 61 -3.76 -14.32 -7.86
CA GLY A 61 -4.80 -13.28 -7.91
C GLY A 61 -5.20 -12.83 -9.30
N GLY A 62 -5.06 -13.70 -10.30
CA GLY A 62 -5.61 -13.46 -11.67
C GLY A 62 -4.83 -12.45 -12.48
N SER A 63 -4.47 -12.88 -13.59
CA SER A 63 -4.24 -12.32 -14.92
C SER A 63 -3.22 -11.20 -15.18
N LEU A 64 -2.72 -10.37 -14.28
CA LEU A 64 -1.92 -9.20 -14.70
C LEU A 64 -0.62 -8.96 -13.94
N THR A 65 0.01 -10.02 -13.43
CA THR A 65 1.35 -9.92 -12.85
C THR A 65 2.46 -9.71 -13.89
N TRP A 66 2.13 -9.85 -15.18
CA TRP A 66 3.09 -9.75 -16.28
C TRP A 66 2.65 -8.69 -17.27
N ALA A 67 3.55 -7.77 -17.59
CA ALA A 67 3.40 -6.81 -18.67
C ALA A 67 4.46 -7.06 -19.72
N ARG A 68 4.11 -7.14 -20.99
CA ARG A 68 5.05 -7.18 -22.11
C ARG A 68 5.22 -5.79 -22.66
N ASP A 69 6.46 -5.31 -22.70
CA ASP A 69 6.77 -4.07 -23.39
C ASP A 69 6.57 -4.25 -24.91
N THR A 70 5.84 -3.33 -25.52
CA THR A 70 5.52 -3.38 -26.95
C THR A 70 6.73 -3.05 -27.83
N ASN A 71 7.69 -2.27 -27.31
CA ASN A 71 8.84 -1.79 -28.09
C ASN A 71 9.97 -2.80 -28.13
N ASP A 72 10.38 -3.35 -26.98
CA ASP A 72 11.53 -4.24 -26.86
C ASP A 72 11.19 -5.69 -26.56
N ARG A 73 9.87 -6.01 -26.45
CA ARG A 73 9.32 -7.31 -26.07
C ARG A 73 9.79 -7.82 -24.70
N THR A 74 10.36 -6.96 -23.87
CA THR A 74 10.77 -7.32 -22.51
C THR A 74 9.55 -7.70 -21.68
N THR A 75 9.65 -8.79 -20.95
CA THR A 75 8.60 -9.20 -19.99
C THR A 75 8.90 -8.59 -18.62
N TRP A 76 7.93 -7.90 -18.07
CA TRP A 76 7.98 -7.25 -16.78
C TRP A 76 7.06 -7.93 -15.79
N HIS A 77 7.58 -8.28 -14.62
CA HIS A 77 6.76 -8.77 -13.50
C HIS A 77 6.28 -7.57 -12.66
N ARG A 78 4.97 -7.44 -12.51
CA ARG A 78 4.32 -6.48 -11.62
C ARG A 78 4.25 -7.07 -10.23
N THR A 79 4.91 -6.42 -9.26
CA THR A 79 5.10 -7.00 -7.92
C THR A 79 3.89 -6.82 -6.99
N GLY A 80 2.96 -5.95 -7.35
CA GLY A 80 1.89 -5.51 -6.46
C GLY A 80 2.37 -4.62 -5.30
N ASP A 81 3.66 -4.26 -5.29
CA ASP A 81 4.24 -3.30 -4.35
C ASP A 81 4.26 -1.91 -4.97
N LEU A 82 3.92 -0.90 -4.16
CA LEU A 82 3.99 0.50 -4.54
C LEU A 82 5.27 1.14 -4.01
N GLY A 83 5.86 1.99 -4.83
CA GLY A 83 7.08 2.70 -4.45
C GLY A 83 7.47 3.78 -5.45
N TYR A 84 8.64 4.35 -5.24
CA TYR A 84 9.26 5.30 -6.14
C TYR A 84 10.79 5.12 -6.15
N ILE A 85 11.44 5.69 -7.14
CA ILE A 85 12.90 5.74 -7.24
C ILE A 85 13.33 7.19 -7.06
N ASP A 86 14.25 7.43 -6.12
CA ASP A 86 14.79 8.77 -5.87
C ASP A 86 15.91 9.15 -6.85
N VAL A 87 16.41 10.37 -6.72
CA VAL A 87 17.49 10.92 -7.57
C VAL A 87 18.82 10.17 -7.45
N GLU A 88 19.00 9.39 -6.37
CA GLU A 88 20.18 8.56 -6.13
C GLU A 88 19.96 7.11 -6.60
N ASN A 89 18.89 6.85 -7.36
CA ASN A 89 18.48 5.52 -7.82
C ASN A 89 18.21 4.53 -6.69
N ARG A 90 17.73 5.01 -5.52
CA ARG A 90 17.28 4.15 -4.43
C ARG A 90 15.78 3.89 -4.55
N ILE A 91 15.39 2.64 -4.31
CA ILE A 91 14.00 2.20 -4.34
C ILE A 91 13.41 2.40 -2.95
N TRP A 92 12.31 3.13 -2.88
CA TRP A 92 11.55 3.38 -1.66
C TRP A 92 10.21 2.65 -1.75
N LEU A 93 9.97 1.72 -0.81
CA LEU A 93 8.71 0.98 -0.71
C LEU A 93 7.71 1.79 0.11
N VAL A 94 6.54 2.03 -0.47
CA VAL A 94 5.43 2.76 0.16
C VAL A 94 4.37 1.83 0.72
N GLY A 95 4.15 0.66 0.10
CA GLY A 95 3.21 -0.33 0.60
C GLY A 95 2.77 -1.31 -0.47
N ARG A 96 1.75 -2.11 -0.16
CA ARG A 96 1.07 -2.98 -1.11
C ARG A 96 -0.03 -2.22 -1.84
N LYS A 97 -0.16 -2.41 -3.14
CA LYS A 97 -1.19 -1.80 -3.98
C LYS A 97 -2.60 -2.05 -3.43
N LYS A 98 -2.90 -3.28 -3.06
CA LYS A 98 -4.20 -3.67 -2.52
C LYS A 98 -4.52 -3.11 -1.12
N HIS A 99 -3.53 -2.57 -0.42
CA HIS A 99 -3.71 -2.01 0.92
C HIS A 99 -3.76 -0.47 0.92
N ARG A 100 -3.61 0.17 -0.24
CA ARG A 100 -3.80 1.62 -0.33
C ARG A 100 -5.26 1.98 -0.03
N VAL A 101 -5.46 3.13 0.57
CA VAL A 101 -6.78 3.68 0.84
C VAL A 101 -6.99 4.87 -0.08
N GLU A 102 -7.98 4.79 -0.96
CA GLU A 102 -8.34 5.84 -1.90
C GLU A 102 -9.58 6.57 -1.39
N LEU A 103 -9.41 7.84 -1.05
CA LEU A 103 -10.50 8.66 -0.57
C LEU A 103 -11.30 9.25 -1.75
N SER A 104 -12.57 9.54 -1.51
CA SER A 104 -13.49 10.09 -2.52
C SER A 104 -13.04 11.46 -3.09
N ASN A 105 -12.17 12.19 -2.37
CA ASN A 105 -11.56 13.44 -2.83
C ASN A 105 -10.30 13.22 -3.71
N GLY A 106 -9.98 11.98 -4.09
CA GLY A 106 -8.83 11.61 -4.92
C GLY A 106 -7.50 11.45 -4.16
N VAL A 107 -7.49 11.66 -2.84
CA VAL A 107 -6.28 11.44 -2.03
C VAL A 107 -6.07 9.95 -1.83
N THR A 108 -4.85 9.49 -2.09
CA THR A 108 -4.43 8.11 -1.81
C THR A 108 -3.53 8.06 -0.59
N LEU A 109 -3.87 7.20 0.35
CA LEU A 109 -3.12 6.97 1.57
C LEU A 109 -2.47 5.58 1.57
N TYR A 110 -1.30 5.53 2.17
CA TYR A 110 -0.50 4.31 2.23
C TYR A 110 -0.22 3.93 3.69
N PRO A 111 -0.56 2.71 4.11
CA PRO A 111 -0.38 2.26 5.50
C PRO A 111 1.03 2.52 6.04
N LYS A 112 2.06 2.22 5.26
CA LYS A 112 3.46 2.39 5.69
C LYS A 112 3.90 3.85 5.92
N GLN A 113 3.13 4.82 5.46
CA GLN A 113 3.40 6.24 5.72
C GLN A 113 2.77 6.74 7.02
N ILE A 114 1.77 6.04 7.55
CA ILE A 114 0.94 6.48 8.67
C ILE A 114 1.14 5.60 9.90
N GLU A 115 0.99 4.29 9.73
CA GLU A 115 1.01 3.34 10.84
C GLU A 115 2.30 3.38 11.67
N PRO A 116 3.52 3.34 11.09
CA PRO A 116 4.73 3.35 11.89
C PRO A 116 4.90 4.63 12.73
N ILE A 117 4.32 5.74 12.27
CA ILE A 117 4.34 7.00 13.01
C ILE A 117 3.47 6.89 14.25
N LEU A 118 2.22 6.46 14.07
CA LEU A 118 1.27 6.30 15.19
C LEU A 118 1.72 5.22 16.17
N ASP A 119 2.16 4.07 15.64
CA ASP A 119 2.62 2.95 16.44
C ASP A 119 3.79 3.37 17.34
N SER A 120 4.75 4.11 16.80
CA SER A 120 5.89 4.61 17.56
C SER A 120 5.56 5.73 18.54
N MET A 121 4.61 6.63 18.17
CA MET A 121 4.24 7.77 19.03
C MET A 121 3.47 7.34 20.29
N PHE A 122 2.67 6.29 20.19
CA PHE A 122 1.72 5.92 21.23
C PHE A 122 1.94 4.51 21.80
N ASP A 123 2.96 3.80 21.34
CA ASP A 123 3.25 2.40 21.70
C ASP A 123 2.00 1.50 21.51
N ILE A 124 1.43 1.58 20.33
CA ILE A 124 0.21 0.85 19.93
C ILE A 124 0.45 0.13 18.61
N ARG A 125 -0.56 -0.62 18.18
CA ARG A 125 -0.59 -1.22 16.86
C ARG A 125 -1.79 -0.70 16.08
N THR A 126 -1.56 -0.17 14.89
CA THR A 126 -2.60 0.44 14.07
C THR A 126 -2.73 -0.22 12.71
N ALA A 127 -3.91 -0.08 12.10
CA ALA A 127 -4.18 -0.52 10.74
C ALA A 127 -5.04 0.50 10.01
N LEU A 128 -4.50 1.09 8.96
CA LEU A 128 -5.24 1.93 8.02
C LEU A 128 -6.07 1.03 7.10
N VAL A 129 -7.37 1.27 7.01
CA VAL A 129 -8.31 0.48 6.21
C VAL A 129 -9.30 1.37 5.44
N ASN A 130 -9.87 0.81 4.38
CA ASN A 130 -11.01 1.43 3.69
C ASN A 130 -12.25 1.37 4.58
N GLY A 131 -12.94 2.50 4.68
CA GLY A 131 -14.25 2.57 5.31
C GLY A 131 -15.39 2.40 4.30
N PRO A 132 -16.64 2.38 4.78
CA PRO A 132 -17.80 2.03 3.94
C PRO A 132 -18.04 2.97 2.76
N ASN A 133 -17.63 4.23 2.82
CA ASN A 133 -17.93 5.24 1.78
C ASN A 133 -16.68 5.94 1.23
N ASN A 134 -15.49 5.53 1.58
CA ASN A 134 -14.22 6.17 1.19
C ASN A 134 -14.17 7.71 1.44
N SER A 135 -15.06 8.23 2.28
CA SER A 135 -15.14 9.67 2.58
C SER A 135 -14.07 10.13 3.57
N GLN A 136 -13.62 9.22 4.43
CA GLN A 136 -12.60 9.48 5.45
C GLN A 136 -11.68 8.28 5.61
N ALA A 137 -10.52 8.50 6.20
CA ALA A 137 -9.55 7.46 6.50
C ALA A 137 -9.84 6.83 7.86
N PHE A 138 -10.02 5.52 7.89
CA PHE A 138 -10.21 4.78 9.14
C PHE A 138 -8.90 4.15 9.60
N ILE A 139 -8.54 4.43 10.85
CA ILE A 139 -7.40 3.82 11.53
C ILE A 139 -7.94 2.97 12.67
N ILE A 140 -7.88 1.67 12.48
CA ILE A 140 -8.23 0.70 13.53
C ILE A 140 -7.05 0.60 14.48
N VAL A 141 -7.34 0.65 15.78
CA VAL A 141 -6.32 0.62 16.84
C VAL A 141 -6.52 -0.65 17.67
N GLU A 142 -5.49 -1.49 17.74
CA GLU A 142 -5.50 -2.66 18.63
C GLU A 142 -5.49 -2.18 20.07
N ASN A 143 -6.63 -2.32 20.76
CA ASN A 143 -6.81 -1.79 22.11
C ASN A 143 -7.25 -2.90 23.07
N ASN A 144 -6.28 -3.61 23.60
CA ASN A 144 -6.55 -4.77 24.46
C ASN A 144 -6.84 -4.39 25.93
N ASN A 145 -6.37 -3.26 26.45
CA ASN A 145 -6.53 -2.90 27.88
C ASN A 145 -6.35 -1.41 28.20
N GLN A 146 -6.26 -0.51 27.23
CA GLN A 146 -6.08 0.92 27.49
C GLN A 146 -7.42 1.64 27.62
N ASN A 147 -7.47 2.70 28.43
CA ASN A 147 -8.64 3.59 28.45
C ASN A 147 -8.77 4.27 27.07
N TRP A 148 -9.73 3.77 26.29
CA TRP A 148 -9.94 4.21 24.92
C TRP A 148 -10.13 5.71 24.78
N LYS A 149 -10.94 6.30 25.68
CA LYS A 149 -11.25 7.74 25.62
C LYS A 149 -9.99 8.60 25.70
N ILE A 150 -9.08 8.27 26.59
CA ILE A 150 -7.81 8.99 26.75
C ILE A 150 -6.91 8.79 25.53
N LEU A 151 -6.84 7.56 25.01
CA LEU A 151 -6.04 7.25 23.84
C LEU A 151 -6.60 7.94 22.59
N GLU A 152 -7.91 7.89 22.39
CA GLU A 152 -8.59 8.54 21.28
C GLU A 152 -8.33 10.05 21.25
N ASP A 153 -8.41 10.72 22.40
CA ASP A 153 -8.11 12.15 22.50
C ASP A 153 -6.66 12.46 22.10
N LYS A 154 -5.69 11.66 22.54
CA LYS A 154 -4.30 11.79 22.13
C LYS A 154 -4.11 11.58 20.63
N LEU A 155 -4.76 10.56 20.06
CA LEU A 155 -4.73 10.27 18.62
C LEU A 155 -5.32 11.42 17.81
N LYS A 156 -6.44 11.98 18.22
CA LYS A 156 -7.07 13.15 17.58
C LYS A 156 -6.14 14.37 17.60
N HIS A 157 -5.40 14.58 18.67
CA HIS A 157 -4.40 15.66 18.77
C HIS A 157 -3.21 15.45 17.82
N SER A 158 -2.96 14.24 17.33
CA SER A 158 -1.89 13.96 16.36
C SER A 158 -2.29 14.25 14.89
N ILE A 159 -3.59 14.42 14.59
CA ILE A 159 -4.10 14.63 13.22
C ILE A 159 -3.41 15.79 12.51
N PRO A 160 -3.26 17.01 13.10
CA PRO A 160 -2.59 18.10 12.41
C PRO A 160 -1.14 17.77 12.01
N THR A 161 -0.42 17.01 12.84
CA THR A 161 0.93 16.55 12.54
C THR A 161 0.95 15.57 11.37
N LEU A 162 0.03 14.61 11.35
CA LEU A 162 -0.13 13.66 10.24
C LEU A 162 -0.47 14.38 8.93
N CYS A 163 -1.45 15.30 8.96
CA CYS A 163 -1.84 16.10 7.80
C CYS A 163 -0.67 16.92 7.24
N LYS A 164 0.16 17.51 8.11
CA LYS A 164 1.36 18.24 7.71
C LYS A 164 2.39 17.31 7.04
N LEU A 165 2.63 16.13 7.60
CA LEU A 165 3.56 15.15 7.04
C LEU A 165 3.09 14.61 5.69
N LEU A 166 1.79 14.36 5.56
CA LEU A 166 1.17 13.86 4.32
C LEU A 166 0.93 14.97 3.30
N LYS A 167 1.10 16.24 3.67
CA LYS A 167 0.81 17.44 2.85
C LYS A 167 -0.64 17.47 2.33
N ASN A 168 -1.55 16.89 3.08
CA ASN A 168 -2.97 16.81 2.76
C ASN A 168 -3.80 17.02 4.01
N ASN A 169 -4.94 17.68 3.87
CA ASN A 169 -5.94 17.77 4.93
C ASN A 169 -6.87 16.55 4.84
N ILE A 170 -6.75 15.66 5.80
CA ILE A 170 -7.42 14.36 5.80
C ILE A 170 -8.24 14.23 7.08
N ASP A 171 -9.48 13.79 6.92
CA ASP A 171 -10.32 13.41 8.05
C ASP A 171 -10.01 11.96 8.46
N PHE A 172 -9.48 11.81 9.68
CA PHE A 172 -9.16 10.52 10.26
C PHE A 172 -10.17 10.12 11.33
N SER A 173 -10.69 8.92 11.24
CA SER A 173 -11.46 8.26 12.28
C SER A 173 -10.66 7.15 12.93
N PHE A 174 -10.57 7.18 14.27
CA PHE A 174 -9.92 6.13 15.06
C PHE A 174 -10.97 5.20 15.63
N VAL A 175 -10.78 3.90 15.47
CA VAL A 175 -11.75 2.88 15.91
C VAL A 175 -11.04 1.81 16.73
N PRO A 176 -11.48 1.58 18.00
CA PRO A 176 -10.86 0.55 18.84
C PRO A 176 -11.26 -0.85 18.39
N PHE A 177 -10.29 -1.73 18.35
CA PHE A 177 -10.44 -3.16 18.13
C PHE A 177 -10.01 -3.88 19.40
N SER A 178 -10.96 -4.53 20.07
CA SER A 178 -10.77 -5.12 21.40
C SER A 178 -10.07 -6.47 21.43
N GLN A 179 -9.56 -6.90 20.30
CA GLN A 179 -8.86 -8.17 20.12
C GLN A 179 -7.52 -7.90 19.44
N SER A 180 -6.64 -8.91 19.39
CA SER A 180 -5.44 -8.86 18.56
C SER A 180 -5.83 -8.85 17.09
N PHE A 181 -5.07 -8.09 16.28
CA PHE A 181 -5.33 -8.03 14.85
C PHE A 181 -5.24 -9.40 14.18
N PRO A 182 -6.15 -9.71 13.24
CA PRO A 182 -6.02 -10.90 12.43
C PRO A 182 -4.73 -10.82 11.58
N VAL A 183 -3.90 -11.85 11.66
CA VAL A 183 -2.62 -11.91 10.96
C VAL A 183 -2.55 -13.16 10.07
N ASP A 184 -1.68 -13.08 9.07
CA ASP A 184 -1.40 -14.21 8.20
C ASP A 184 -0.71 -15.34 8.99
N SER A 185 -1.18 -16.58 8.85
CA SER A 185 -0.65 -17.73 9.57
C SER A 185 0.81 -18.06 9.22
N GLY A 186 1.22 -17.76 7.99
CA GLY A 186 2.60 -17.95 7.53
C GLY A 186 3.53 -16.78 7.85
N HIS A 187 2.95 -15.58 8.12
CA HIS A 187 3.70 -14.34 8.35
C HIS A 187 3.01 -13.54 9.44
N GLN A 188 3.19 -13.92 10.70
CA GLN A 188 2.51 -13.37 11.88
C GLN A 188 2.54 -11.84 12.02
N ALA A 189 3.46 -11.15 11.34
CA ALA A 189 3.51 -9.68 11.32
C ALA A 189 2.55 -9.03 10.28
N LYS A 190 1.95 -9.82 9.38
CA LYS A 190 1.17 -9.30 8.27
C LYS A 190 -0.31 -9.24 8.61
N ILE A 191 -0.81 -8.05 8.86
CA ILE A 191 -2.22 -7.80 9.19
C ILE A 191 -3.11 -8.13 7.97
N ARG A 192 -4.18 -8.86 8.21
CA ARG A 192 -5.26 -9.15 7.25
C ARG A 192 -6.25 -7.99 7.23
N ARG A 193 -5.93 -6.94 6.47
CA ARG A 193 -6.68 -5.68 6.43
C ARG A 193 -8.08 -5.84 5.88
N GLU A 194 -8.26 -6.79 4.97
CA GLU A 194 -9.56 -7.12 4.39
C GLU A 194 -10.56 -7.56 5.47
N GLU A 195 -10.12 -8.37 6.43
CA GLU A 195 -10.95 -8.80 7.56
C GLU A 195 -11.33 -7.63 8.47
N LEU A 196 -10.38 -6.71 8.72
CA LEU A 196 -10.64 -5.50 9.50
C LEU A 196 -11.59 -4.53 8.77
N SER A 197 -11.49 -4.39 7.45
CA SER A 197 -12.43 -3.59 6.66
C SER A 197 -13.84 -4.16 6.73
N ILE A 198 -14.00 -5.48 6.57
CA ILE A 198 -15.31 -6.15 6.68
C ILE A 198 -15.88 -5.96 8.08
N TRP A 199 -15.06 -6.15 9.12
CA TRP A 199 -15.49 -5.93 10.50
C TRP A 199 -15.97 -4.48 10.74
N LEU A 200 -15.23 -3.49 10.19
CA LEU A 200 -15.60 -2.08 10.31
C LEU A 200 -16.93 -1.77 9.63
N CYS A 201 -17.20 -2.36 8.47
CA CYS A 201 -18.46 -2.15 7.74
C CYS A 201 -19.67 -2.79 8.43
N ASN A 202 -19.46 -3.75 9.32
CA ASN A 202 -20.51 -4.45 10.07
C ASN A 202 -20.73 -3.87 11.50
N LYS A 203 -20.01 -2.81 11.86
CA LYS A 203 -20.10 -2.14 13.16
C LYS A 203 -21.10 -0.97 13.15
#